data_36c5af3006dda9ec0a32424a47ffb757
#
_entry.id   36c5af3006dda9ec0a32424a47ffb757
#
_cell.length_a   1.000
_cell.length_b   1.000
_cell.length_c   1.000
_cell.angle_alpha   90.00
_cell.angle_beta   90.00
_cell.angle_gamma   90.00
#
_symmetry.space_group_name_H-M   'P 1'
#
loop_
_entity.id
_entity.type
_entity.pdbx_description
1 polymer ?
#
loop_
_entity_poly.entity_id
_entity_poly.type
_entity_poly.pdbx_seq_one_letter_code
_entity_poly.pdbx_strand_id
1 'polypeptide(L)'
;MTPSLHDSITPSARHRLSRRAFLRGAGVTLALPMLEAMTPRARAAAAEPPRRMICINTTLGLHTPNLFPELAGKDYALTPYLEAIKDYRNDFTIFSGLSHPEVDGGHSAEKVFLTAALHPRADNFKNSISLDQFAIEKLVPDTRFGSLTLSSSSSRGMSFTRGGVPIPPEERPSRVFKSMFVDGTATEINAQVQRLKQGESIMDTVLEEAKDFQRGLGKNDREKLDEYFTSVREVEVRMVKAQDWTHRPKPHVDAKPPVDIASVVEVPARVRLMIDLMQLALQTDSTRYITFALNGLNAVPIIPGVSSDWHNLSHHGQDPAKLAELKVVELQQMELFGELLAKLKGTREEGGTLLDRTIVMFGSNLGNASSHDNKNMPIVVAGGGFRHGQHLAFDPMKNPPLANLYMQFLRRLGADVNAFGSSTGTIPGFDLA
;
A
#
# COMPACT_ATOMS: atom_id res chain seq x y z
N MET A 1 10.37 48.69 59.65
CA MET A 1 11.57 48.20 58.96
C MET A 1 11.52 46.66 58.91
N THR A 2 11.09 46.12 57.85
CA THR A 2 11.11 44.67 57.60
C THR A 2 11.50 44.45 56.12
N PRO A 3 12.57 43.68 55.82
CA PRO A 3 12.95 43.40 54.43
C PRO A 3 12.19 42.21 53.96
N SER A 4 11.63 42.32 52.74
CA SER A 4 10.98 41.27 51.99
C SER A 4 12.03 40.34 51.36
N LEU A 5 11.90 39.04 51.58
CA LEU A 5 12.63 37.97 50.89
C LEU A 5 11.83 37.58 49.62
N HIS A 6 12.42 37.86 48.46
CA HIS A 6 12.02 37.28 47.19
C HIS A 6 12.81 35.97 47.00
N ASP A 7 12.12 34.83 47.19
CA ASP A 7 12.65 33.53 46.80
C ASP A 7 12.50 33.37 45.28
N SER A 8 13.62 33.42 44.57
CA SER A 8 13.74 33.02 43.18
C SER A 8 13.83 31.51 43.10
N ILE A 9 12.77 30.86 42.63
CA ILE A 9 12.76 29.43 42.31
C ILE A 9 13.53 29.24 41.02
N THR A 10 14.75 28.72 41.09
CA THR A 10 15.49 28.20 39.94
C THR A 10 14.93 26.87 39.48
N PRO A 11 14.68 26.64 38.18
CA PRO A 11 14.18 25.34 37.70
C PRO A 11 15.27 24.28 37.85
N SER A 12 14.90 23.18 38.52
CA SER A 12 15.78 22.03 38.76
C SER A 12 16.32 21.47 37.45
N ALA A 13 17.63 21.33 37.37
CA ALA A 13 18.31 20.65 36.27
C ALA A 13 17.85 19.19 36.16
N ARG A 14 17.16 18.86 35.09
CA ARG A 14 16.82 17.48 34.75
C ARG A 14 18.10 16.72 34.48
N HIS A 15 18.47 15.82 35.39
CA HIS A 15 19.62 14.92 35.23
C HIS A 15 19.40 14.00 34.02
N ARG A 16 20.22 14.14 33.01
CA ARG A 16 20.32 13.22 31.87
C ARG A 16 21.12 12.01 32.30
N LEU A 17 20.47 10.84 32.39
CA LEU A 17 21.16 9.57 32.56
C LEU A 17 21.89 9.22 31.26
N SER A 18 23.21 9.05 31.31
CA SER A 18 23.99 8.57 30.18
C SER A 18 23.87 7.04 30.08
N ARG A 19 23.88 6.49 28.83
CA ARG A 19 23.91 5.03 28.60
C ARG A 19 24.97 4.31 29.43
N ARG A 20 26.15 4.92 29.62
CA ARG A 20 27.24 4.35 30.43
C ARG A 20 26.94 4.33 31.93
N ALA A 21 26.21 5.29 32.46
CA ALA A 21 25.84 5.33 33.88
C ALA A 21 24.79 4.25 34.20
N PHE A 22 23.87 3.99 33.29
CA PHE A 22 22.84 2.96 33.44
C PHE A 22 23.42 1.53 33.37
N LEU A 23 24.36 1.27 32.44
CA LEU A 23 25.00 -0.04 32.26
C LEU A 23 25.99 -0.43 33.37
N ARG A 24 26.45 0.52 34.19
CA ARG A 24 27.36 0.24 35.32
C ARG A 24 26.64 -0.12 36.62
N GLY A 25 25.34 0.14 36.72
CA GLY A 25 24.57 -0.05 37.94
C GLY A 25 23.78 -1.34 38.03
N ALA A 26 23.64 -2.11 36.95
CA ALA A 26 22.79 -3.29 36.92
C ALA A 26 23.57 -4.47 36.30
N GLY A 27 24.07 -5.37 37.15
CA GLY A 27 24.67 -6.65 36.78
C GLY A 27 23.67 -7.69 36.24
N VAL A 28 22.60 -7.24 35.55
CA VAL A 28 21.62 -8.09 34.86
C VAL A 28 21.28 -7.40 33.54
N THR A 29 21.64 -7.99 32.42
CA THR A 29 21.26 -7.57 31.07
C THR A 29 19.78 -7.91 30.84
N LEU A 30 18.87 -7.11 31.36
CA LEU A 30 17.51 -7.04 30.84
C LEU A 30 17.55 -6.16 29.60
N ALA A 31 17.22 -6.73 28.43
CA ALA A 31 16.97 -5.99 27.20
C ALA A 31 15.72 -5.14 27.45
N LEU A 32 15.88 -3.94 27.94
CA LEU A 32 14.80 -2.99 28.05
C LEU A 32 14.36 -2.55 26.64
N PRO A 33 13.08 -2.48 26.38
CA PRO A 33 12.60 -1.88 25.15
C PRO A 33 13.20 -0.47 25.01
N MET A 34 13.56 -0.08 23.80
CA MET A 34 14.13 1.23 23.51
C MET A 34 13.12 2.31 23.94
N LEU A 35 13.33 2.92 25.09
CA LEU A 35 12.50 4.02 25.55
C LEU A 35 12.84 5.27 24.73
N GLU A 36 11.84 6.03 24.32
CA GLU A 36 12.01 7.32 23.60
C GLU A 36 13.01 8.27 24.30
N ALA A 37 13.10 8.18 25.63
CA ALA A 37 14.07 8.91 26.44
C ALA A 37 15.55 8.49 26.20
N MET A 38 15.81 7.37 25.53
CA MET A 38 17.15 6.86 25.23
C MET A 38 17.65 7.25 23.84
N THR A 39 16.78 7.72 22.97
CA THR A 39 17.19 8.33 21.70
C THR A 39 17.84 9.68 21.96
N PRO A 40 19.06 9.97 21.41
CA PRO A 40 19.59 11.32 21.45
C PRO A 40 18.60 12.23 20.73
N ARG A 41 17.91 13.10 21.45
CA ARG A 41 17.24 14.23 20.84
C ARG A 41 18.33 15.16 20.27
N ALA A 42 18.89 14.79 19.13
CA ALA A 42 19.41 15.78 18.23
C ALA A 42 18.20 16.71 17.97
N ARG A 43 18.38 17.99 18.23
CA ARG A 43 17.41 19.05 17.95
C ARG A 43 17.41 19.31 16.43
N ALA A 44 17.17 18.26 15.64
CA ALA A 44 16.63 18.39 14.32
C ALA A 44 15.20 18.88 14.54
N ALA A 45 14.78 19.91 13.85
CA ALA A 45 13.38 20.28 13.74
C ALA A 45 12.61 18.97 13.59
N ALA A 46 11.62 18.74 14.47
CA ALA A 46 10.94 17.46 14.56
C ALA A 46 10.55 17.04 13.14
N ALA A 47 11.22 16.01 12.61
CA ALA A 47 10.91 15.55 11.26
C ALA A 47 9.44 15.15 11.29
N GLU A 48 8.65 15.71 10.39
CA GLU A 48 7.24 15.31 10.28
C GLU A 48 7.17 13.78 10.23
N PRO A 49 6.31 13.15 11.04
CA PRO A 49 6.15 11.71 11.00
C PRO A 49 5.87 11.24 9.59
N PRO A 50 6.37 10.07 9.21
CA PRO A 50 6.32 9.60 7.83
C PRO A 50 4.88 9.44 7.34
N ARG A 51 4.63 9.80 6.09
CA ARG A 51 3.38 9.56 5.39
C ARG A 51 3.45 8.24 4.66
N ARG A 52 2.33 7.55 4.61
CA ARG A 52 2.23 6.17 4.13
C ARG A 52 1.08 6.00 3.16
N MET A 53 1.08 4.91 2.41
CA MET A 53 0.02 4.57 1.46
C MET A 53 -0.24 3.07 1.44
N ILE A 54 -1.52 2.70 1.48
CA ILE A 54 -2.04 1.35 1.19
C ILE A 54 -2.97 1.46 -0.01
N CYS A 55 -2.77 0.63 -1.03
CA CYS A 55 -3.68 0.48 -2.15
C CYS A 55 -4.23 -0.93 -2.19
N ILE A 56 -5.56 -1.07 -2.12
CA ILE A 56 -6.27 -2.34 -2.15
C ILE A 56 -7.13 -2.39 -3.41
N ASN A 57 -6.97 -3.45 -4.20
CA ASN A 57 -7.80 -3.71 -5.37
C ASN A 57 -8.61 -4.99 -5.17
N THR A 58 -9.94 -4.89 -5.18
CA THR A 58 -10.82 -6.04 -5.34
C THR A 58 -11.02 -6.32 -6.83
N THR A 59 -10.51 -7.46 -7.30
CA THR A 59 -10.31 -7.69 -8.74
C THR A 59 -11.59 -8.05 -9.51
N LEU A 60 -12.69 -8.34 -8.80
CA LEU A 60 -13.98 -8.69 -9.41
C LEU A 60 -15.03 -7.58 -9.36
N GLY A 61 -14.61 -6.34 -9.09
CA GLY A 61 -15.54 -5.23 -9.02
C GLY A 61 -16.25 -5.11 -7.67
N LEU A 62 -17.14 -4.12 -7.61
CA LEU A 62 -18.14 -3.95 -6.57
C LEU A 62 -19.44 -3.56 -7.26
N HIS A 63 -20.58 -4.07 -6.79
CA HIS A 63 -21.88 -3.68 -7.30
C HIS A 63 -22.19 -2.24 -6.92
N THR A 64 -21.91 -1.31 -7.83
CA THR A 64 -21.93 0.14 -7.59
C THR A 64 -23.25 0.69 -7.05
N PRO A 65 -24.44 0.15 -7.38
CA PRO A 65 -25.70 0.57 -6.74
C PRO A 65 -25.74 0.35 -5.22
N ASN A 66 -24.96 -0.59 -4.67
CA ASN A 66 -24.84 -0.79 -3.24
C ASN A 66 -23.73 0.05 -2.61
N LEU A 67 -22.86 0.68 -3.40
CA LEU A 67 -21.72 1.49 -2.93
C LEU A 67 -21.94 2.99 -3.13
N PHE A 68 -22.36 3.43 -4.32
CA PHE A 68 -22.45 4.85 -4.65
C PHE A 68 -23.71 5.48 -4.08
N PRO A 69 -23.58 6.56 -3.26
CA PRO A 69 -24.72 7.35 -2.85
C PRO A 69 -25.39 8.05 -4.02
N GLU A 70 -26.69 8.28 -3.94
CA GLU A 70 -27.44 9.03 -4.95
C GLU A 70 -27.03 10.51 -4.99
N LEU A 71 -26.74 11.10 -3.82
CA LEU A 71 -26.36 12.50 -3.70
C LEU A 71 -24.85 12.65 -3.57
N ALA A 72 -24.29 13.63 -4.31
CA ALA A 72 -22.93 14.10 -4.11
C ALA A 72 -22.83 15.05 -2.90
N GLY A 73 -21.61 15.28 -2.42
CA GLY A 73 -21.31 16.17 -1.30
C GLY A 73 -21.30 15.47 0.04
N LYS A 74 -21.60 16.22 1.12
CA LYS A 74 -21.49 15.72 2.50
C LYS A 74 -22.79 15.09 3.03
N ASP A 75 -23.92 15.45 2.47
CA ASP A 75 -25.26 15.10 2.96
C ASP A 75 -25.81 13.81 2.32
N TYR A 76 -24.90 12.93 1.83
CA TYR A 76 -25.30 11.66 1.25
C TYR A 76 -25.86 10.68 2.29
N ALA A 77 -26.83 9.87 1.90
CA ALA A 77 -27.29 8.72 2.69
C ALA A 77 -26.28 7.56 2.56
N LEU A 78 -26.08 6.82 3.65
CA LEU A 78 -25.25 5.62 3.60
C LEU A 78 -25.95 4.54 2.75
N THR A 79 -25.19 3.97 1.84
CA THR A 79 -25.59 2.82 1.05
C THR A 79 -25.32 1.53 1.81
N PRO A 80 -25.84 0.36 1.37
CA PRO A 80 -25.61 -0.89 2.06
C PRO A 80 -24.13 -1.20 2.37
N TYR A 81 -23.20 -0.87 1.46
CA TYR A 81 -21.78 -1.13 1.68
C TYR A 81 -21.14 -0.09 2.61
N LEU A 82 -21.58 1.14 2.56
CA LEU A 82 -21.07 2.21 3.42
C LEU A 82 -21.55 2.07 4.87
N GLU A 83 -22.70 1.40 5.11
CA GLU A 83 -23.14 1.07 6.48
C GLU A 83 -22.12 0.20 7.23
N ALA A 84 -21.39 -0.70 6.53
CA ALA A 84 -20.35 -1.52 7.14
C ALA A 84 -19.15 -0.71 7.68
N ILE A 85 -18.97 0.51 7.18
CA ILE A 85 -17.85 1.42 7.56
C ILE A 85 -18.35 2.77 8.10
N LYS A 86 -19.60 2.86 8.53
CA LYS A 86 -20.25 4.11 8.95
C LYS A 86 -19.52 4.86 10.07
N ASP A 87 -18.88 4.14 10.98
CA ASP A 87 -18.13 4.71 12.10
C ASP A 87 -16.91 5.52 11.66
N TYR A 88 -16.51 5.35 10.40
CA TYR A 88 -15.40 6.07 9.74
C TYR A 88 -15.88 7.10 8.72
N ARG A 89 -17.18 7.46 8.71
CA ARG A 89 -17.77 8.38 7.72
C ARG A 89 -16.95 9.65 7.52
N ASN A 90 -16.41 10.21 8.58
CA ASN A 90 -15.60 11.42 8.53
C ASN A 90 -14.13 11.17 8.15
N ASP A 91 -13.73 9.93 8.01
CA ASP A 91 -12.36 9.52 7.70
C ASP A 91 -12.21 9.01 6.26
N PHE A 92 -13.30 8.94 5.46
CA PHE A 92 -13.23 8.50 4.07
C PHE A 92 -14.02 9.40 3.10
N THR A 93 -13.68 9.30 1.83
CA THR A 93 -14.35 9.93 0.68
C THR A 93 -14.63 8.87 -0.36
N ILE A 94 -15.85 8.87 -0.91
CA ILE A 94 -16.28 8.01 -2.02
C ILE A 94 -16.08 8.78 -3.32
N PHE A 95 -15.61 8.10 -4.36
CA PHE A 95 -15.47 8.65 -5.70
C PHE A 95 -16.27 7.81 -6.68
N SER A 96 -17.14 8.46 -7.44
CA SER A 96 -17.80 7.88 -8.62
C SER A 96 -17.44 8.67 -9.86
N GLY A 97 -17.48 8.04 -11.03
CA GLY A 97 -17.13 8.67 -12.29
C GLY A 97 -15.63 8.79 -12.55
N LEU A 98 -14.77 8.02 -11.89
CA LEU A 98 -13.34 7.94 -12.21
C LEU A 98 -13.04 6.74 -13.10
N SER A 99 -12.07 6.87 -14.02
CA SER A 99 -11.57 5.76 -14.82
C SER A 99 -10.14 6.00 -15.29
N HIS A 100 -9.48 4.98 -15.81
CA HIS A 100 -8.29 5.18 -16.62
C HIS A 100 -8.72 5.39 -18.08
N PRO A 101 -8.33 6.49 -18.74
CA PRO A 101 -8.59 6.70 -20.15
C PRO A 101 -8.02 5.58 -21.00
N GLU A 102 -8.72 5.20 -22.07
CA GLU A 102 -8.25 4.19 -23.05
C GLU A 102 -7.88 2.82 -22.44
N VAL A 103 -8.41 2.53 -21.24
CA VAL A 103 -8.29 1.23 -20.60
C VAL A 103 -9.58 0.46 -20.81
N ASP A 104 -9.44 -0.68 -21.43
CA ASP A 104 -10.47 -1.68 -21.67
C ASP A 104 -9.96 -3.07 -21.25
N GLY A 105 -10.77 -4.10 -21.48
CA GLY A 105 -10.33 -5.48 -21.33
C GLY A 105 -10.81 -6.16 -20.06
N GLY A 106 -11.73 -5.55 -19.34
CA GLY A 106 -12.36 -6.17 -18.20
C GLY A 106 -11.35 -6.59 -17.14
N HIS A 107 -11.29 -7.88 -16.82
CA HIS A 107 -10.34 -8.42 -15.83
C HIS A 107 -8.87 -8.18 -16.18
N SER A 108 -8.50 -8.14 -17.47
CA SER A 108 -7.10 -7.91 -17.86
C SER A 108 -6.59 -6.50 -17.52
N ALA A 109 -7.49 -5.55 -17.23
CA ALA A 109 -7.16 -4.21 -16.77
C ALA A 109 -6.66 -4.17 -15.31
N GLU A 110 -6.75 -5.26 -14.55
CA GLU A 110 -6.18 -5.40 -13.20
C GLU A 110 -4.70 -4.95 -13.16
N LYS A 111 -3.91 -5.36 -14.16
CA LYS A 111 -2.48 -5.05 -14.27
C LYS A 111 -2.16 -3.56 -14.45
N VAL A 112 -3.14 -2.74 -14.84
CA VAL A 112 -2.94 -1.29 -15.04
C VAL A 112 -3.62 -0.43 -13.98
N PHE A 113 -4.22 -1.04 -12.97
CA PHE A 113 -4.91 -0.31 -11.91
C PHE A 113 -4.01 0.74 -11.24
N LEU A 114 -2.78 0.40 -10.88
CA LEU A 114 -1.83 1.34 -10.26
C LEU A 114 -0.80 1.94 -11.22
N THR A 115 -0.79 1.55 -12.48
CA THR A 115 0.15 2.09 -13.48
C THR A 115 -0.50 3.11 -14.39
N ALA A 116 -1.81 3.07 -14.55
CA ALA A 116 -2.59 3.86 -15.52
C ALA A 116 -2.05 3.76 -16.97
N ALA A 117 -1.43 2.62 -17.32
CA ALA A 117 -0.93 2.36 -18.66
C ALA A 117 -2.09 2.11 -19.62
N LEU A 118 -1.97 2.64 -20.85
CA LEU A 118 -3.03 2.62 -21.85
C LEU A 118 -3.05 1.27 -22.60
N HIS A 119 -4.20 0.93 -23.17
CA HIS A 119 -4.42 -0.20 -24.08
C HIS A 119 -3.92 -1.56 -23.55
N PRO A 120 -4.34 -2.03 -22.36
CA PRO A 120 -3.83 -3.27 -21.75
C PRO A 120 -4.10 -4.54 -22.57
N ARG A 121 -4.96 -4.49 -23.60
CA ARG A 121 -5.27 -5.60 -24.52
C ARG A 121 -4.46 -5.61 -25.78
N ALA A 122 -3.73 -4.55 -26.09
CA ALA A 122 -2.94 -4.50 -27.32
C ALA A 122 -1.85 -5.59 -27.32
N ASP A 123 -1.61 -6.22 -28.47
CA ASP A 123 -0.60 -7.29 -28.61
C ASP A 123 0.81 -6.80 -28.27
N ASN A 124 1.08 -5.50 -28.46
CA ASN A 124 2.34 -4.86 -28.14
C ASN A 124 2.29 -4.13 -26.79
N PHE A 125 1.34 -4.45 -25.92
CA PHE A 125 1.20 -3.80 -24.63
C PHE A 125 2.47 -3.90 -23.80
N LYS A 126 2.93 -2.76 -23.33
CA LYS A 126 3.96 -2.63 -22.30
C LYS A 126 3.37 -1.92 -21.10
N ASN A 127 3.50 -2.52 -19.93
CA ASN A 127 3.11 -1.85 -18.71
C ASN A 127 4.14 -0.79 -18.32
N SER A 128 3.79 0.05 -17.37
CA SER A 128 4.64 1.11 -16.83
C SER A 128 4.80 0.96 -15.32
N ILE A 129 5.53 1.88 -14.71
CA ILE A 129 5.76 1.90 -13.26
C ILE A 129 4.45 2.09 -12.50
N SER A 130 4.25 1.31 -11.43
CA SER A 130 3.10 1.47 -10.54
C SER A 130 3.29 2.61 -9.54
N LEU A 131 2.19 3.11 -8.99
CA LEU A 131 2.13 4.23 -8.05
C LEU A 131 3.06 4.06 -6.85
N ASP A 132 3.08 2.88 -6.23
CA ASP A 132 3.94 2.55 -5.10
C ASP A 132 5.42 2.58 -5.47
N GLN A 133 5.79 2.02 -6.62
CA GLN A 133 7.17 2.00 -7.10
C GLN A 133 7.63 3.40 -7.51
N PHE A 134 6.75 4.19 -8.11
CA PHE A 134 7.04 5.58 -8.44
C PHE A 134 7.25 6.44 -7.19
N ALA A 135 6.44 6.22 -6.13
CA ALA A 135 6.64 6.87 -4.85
C ALA A 135 8.00 6.51 -4.23
N ILE A 136 8.41 5.23 -4.31
CA ILE A 136 9.74 4.77 -3.83
C ILE A 136 10.86 5.47 -4.60
N GLU A 137 10.75 5.55 -5.92
CA GLU A 137 11.76 6.19 -6.77
C GLU A 137 11.94 7.68 -6.42
N LYS A 138 10.83 8.39 -6.19
CA LYS A 138 10.85 9.83 -5.91
C LYS A 138 11.22 10.19 -4.49
N LEU A 139 10.84 9.37 -3.52
CA LEU A 139 10.95 9.70 -2.09
C LEU A 139 12.05 8.93 -1.36
N VAL A 140 12.57 7.86 -1.97
CA VAL A 140 13.68 7.04 -1.46
C VAL A 140 13.55 6.76 0.05
N PRO A 141 12.46 6.13 0.53
CA PRO A 141 12.22 5.95 1.96
C PRO A 141 13.32 5.11 2.62
N ASP A 142 13.84 5.53 3.78
CA ASP A 142 14.78 4.73 4.56
C ASP A 142 14.01 3.70 5.40
N THR A 143 13.51 2.66 4.73
CA THR A 143 12.77 1.54 5.30
C THR A 143 13.36 0.22 4.83
N ARG A 144 13.17 -0.85 5.63
CA ARG A 144 13.67 -2.20 5.27
C ARG A 144 13.15 -2.68 3.93
N PHE A 145 11.87 -2.42 3.66
CA PHE A 145 11.22 -2.72 2.38
C PHE A 145 10.81 -1.41 1.72
N GLY A 146 11.14 -1.23 0.46
CA GLY A 146 10.65 -0.07 -0.31
C GLY A 146 9.13 -0.08 -0.37
N SER A 147 8.54 -1.26 -0.71
CA SER A 147 7.11 -1.57 -0.57
C SER A 147 6.92 -3.02 -0.14
N LEU A 148 5.72 -3.33 0.34
CA LEU A 148 5.20 -4.69 0.45
C LEU A 148 4.12 -4.89 -0.60
N THR A 149 4.36 -5.84 -1.50
CA THR A 149 3.36 -6.28 -2.49
C THR A 149 2.73 -7.55 -1.97
N LEU A 150 1.44 -7.51 -1.67
CA LEU A 150 0.69 -8.58 -1.00
C LEU A 150 -0.48 -9.05 -1.87
N SER A 151 -0.92 -10.28 -1.64
CA SER A 151 -2.09 -10.87 -2.30
C SER A 151 -2.87 -11.76 -1.33
N SER A 152 -4.18 -11.88 -1.54
CA SER A 152 -5.02 -12.79 -0.77
C SER A 152 -4.87 -14.26 -1.18
N SER A 153 -4.61 -14.55 -2.48
CA SER A 153 -4.68 -15.92 -2.98
C SER A 153 -4.00 -16.18 -4.32
N SER A 154 -3.19 -15.26 -4.85
CA SER A 154 -2.66 -15.37 -6.22
C SER A 154 -1.26 -14.77 -6.34
N SER A 155 -0.48 -15.27 -7.30
CA SER A 155 0.79 -14.66 -7.71
C SER A 155 0.63 -13.36 -8.52
N ARG A 156 -0.59 -12.91 -8.78
CA ARG A 156 -0.88 -11.65 -9.48
C ARG A 156 -0.99 -10.51 -8.47
N GLY A 157 -0.14 -9.51 -8.63
CA GLY A 157 -0.12 -8.28 -7.83
C GLY A 157 -0.34 -7.05 -8.70
N MET A 158 -0.27 -5.88 -8.08
CA MET A 158 -0.52 -4.58 -8.73
C MET A 158 0.75 -3.75 -8.90
N SER A 159 1.87 -4.22 -8.38
CA SER A 159 3.14 -3.48 -8.41
C SER A 159 3.97 -3.86 -9.62
N PHE A 160 4.49 -2.85 -10.30
CA PHE A 160 5.30 -3.00 -11.51
C PHE A 160 6.49 -2.05 -11.45
N THR A 161 7.65 -2.54 -11.93
CA THR A 161 8.85 -1.72 -12.07
C THR A 161 8.67 -0.66 -13.17
N ARG A 162 9.60 0.26 -13.31
CA ARG A 162 9.60 1.26 -14.40
C ARG A 162 9.60 0.63 -15.78
N GLY A 163 10.29 -0.49 -15.92
CA GLY A 163 10.29 -1.29 -17.16
C GLY A 163 9.01 -2.11 -17.38
N GLY A 164 7.99 -1.97 -16.53
CA GLY A 164 6.72 -2.70 -16.65
C GLY A 164 6.78 -4.16 -16.23
N VAL A 165 7.85 -4.58 -15.54
CA VAL A 165 7.99 -5.95 -15.02
C VAL A 165 7.17 -6.09 -13.73
N PRO A 166 6.30 -7.12 -13.62
CA PRO A 166 5.51 -7.34 -12.42
C PRO A 166 6.40 -7.71 -11.22
N ILE A 167 6.08 -7.14 -10.06
CA ILE A 167 6.68 -7.52 -8.78
C ILE A 167 5.77 -8.57 -8.15
N PRO A 168 6.27 -9.82 -7.95
CA PRO A 168 5.46 -10.88 -7.39
C PRO A 168 4.97 -10.53 -5.97
N PRO A 169 3.68 -10.69 -5.67
CA PRO A 169 3.17 -10.50 -4.34
C PRO A 169 3.47 -11.70 -3.44
N GLU A 170 3.59 -11.44 -2.13
CA GLU A 170 3.61 -12.51 -1.13
C GLU A 170 2.17 -12.76 -0.63
N GLU A 171 1.75 -14.02 -0.66
CA GLU A 171 0.42 -14.46 -0.23
C GLU A 171 0.43 -15.22 1.10
N ARG A 172 1.62 -15.50 1.66
CA ARG A 172 1.80 -16.24 2.92
C ARG A 172 2.10 -15.30 4.08
N PRO A 173 1.16 -15.14 5.02
CA PRO A 173 1.35 -14.29 6.19
C PRO A 173 2.59 -14.66 7.01
N SER A 174 2.89 -15.96 7.16
CA SER A 174 4.07 -16.43 7.89
C SER A 174 5.39 -15.95 7.29
N ARG A 175 5.48 -15.88 5.94
CA ARG A 175 6.65 -15.38 5.24
C ARG A 175 6.80 -13.87 5.38
N VAL A 176 5.69 -13.12 5.25
CA VAL A 176 5.68 -11.67 5.48
C VAL A 176 6.16 -11.37 6.89
N PHE A 177 5.61 -12.04 7.90
CA PHE A 177 6.01 -11.89 9.31
C PHE A 177 7.50 -12.21 9.52
N LYS A 178 7.96 -13.36 9.01
CA LYS A 178 9.37 -13.77 9.13
C LYS A 178 10.31 -12.76 8.50
N SER A 179 9.95 -12.23 7.35
CA SER A 179 10.78 -11.24 6.65
C SER A 179 10.93 -9.94 7.43
N MET A 180 9.89 -9.51 8.14
CA MET A 180 9.87 -8.25 8.88
C MET A 180 10.42 -8.33 10.30
N PHE A 181 10.15 -9.43 11.04
CA PHE A 181 10.24 -9.45 12.50
C PHE A 181 11.12 -10.58 13.07
N VAL A 182 11.51 -11.57 12.27
CA VAL A 182 12.34 -12.69 12.77
C VAL A 182 13.75 -12.55 12.23
N ASP A 183 14.72 -12.30 13.11
CA ASP A 183 16.12 -12.25 12.72
C ASP A 183 16.58 -13.62 12.22
N GLY A 184 17.41 -13.62 11.17
CA GLY A 184 18.05 -14.83 10.67
C GLY A 184 19.20 -15.25 11.57
N THR A 185 19.55 -16.54 11.54
CA THR A 185 20.81 -17.02 12.10
C THR A 185 22.00 -16.40 11.36
N ALA A 186 23.17 -16.34 11.99
CA ALA A 186 24.39 -15.85 11.34
C ALA A 186 24.65 -16.54 9.98
N THR A 187 24.37 -17.84 9.88
CA THR A 187 24.50 -18.61 8.65
C THR A 187 23.50 -18.17 7.58
N GLU A 188 22.23 -17.97 7.94
CA GLU A 188 21.18 -17.46 7.03
C GLU A 188 21.50 -16.05 6.54
N ILE A 189 21.95 -15.16 7.44
CA ILE A 189 22.38 -13.80 7.13
C ILE A 189 23.53 -13.82 6.12
N ASN A 190 24.59 -14.59 6.41
CA ASN A 190 25.73 -14.70 5.51
C ASN A 190 25.35 -15.29 4.15
N ALA A 191 24.50 -16.33 4.13
CA ALA A 191 24.00 -16.89 2.88
C ALA A 191 23.16 -15.90 2.07
N GLN A 192 22.37 -15.05 2.72
CA GLN A 192 21.61 -13.99 2.06
C GLN A 192 22.51 -12.92 1.47
N VAL A 193 23.52 -12.45 2.21
CA VAL A 193 24.50 -11.48 1.74
C VAL A 193 25.26 -12.03 0.52
N GLN A 194 25.68 -13.30 0.56
CA GLN A 194 26.36 -13.92 -0.58
C GLN A 194 25.47 -14.00 -1.83
N ARG A 195 24.20 -14.37 -1.68
CA ARG A 195 23.24 -14.36 -2.80
C ARG A 195 23.03 -12.97 -3.40
N LEU A 196 22.92 -11.93 -2.57
CA LEU A 196 22.79 -10.54 -3.02
C LEU A 196 24.04 -10.09 -3.80
N LYS A 197 25.25 -10.38 -3.29
CA LYS A 197 26.53 -10.09 -3.98
C LYS A 197 26.68 -10.85 -5.31
N GLN A 198 26.26 -12.12 -5.35
CA GLN A 198 26.26 -12.89 -6.61
C GLN A 198 25.28 -12.28 -7.62
N GLY A 199 24.08 -11.87 -7.17
CA GLY A 199 23.12 -11.17 -8.02
C GLY A 199 23.66 -9.86 -8.57
N GLU A 200 24.32 -9.05 -7.75
CA GLU A 200 24.98 -7.80 -8.16
C GLU A 200 26.05 -8.07 -9.23
N SER A 201 26.93 -9.04 -9.03
CA SER A 201 27.97 -9.41 -10.00
C SER A 201 27.38 -9.91 -11.33
N ILE A 202 26.27 -10.66 -11.30
CA ILE A 202 25.60 -11.10 -12.53
C ILE A 202 25.01 -9.88 -13.27
N MET A 203 24.42 -8.92 -12.55
CA MET A 203 23.85 -7.72 -13.15
C MET A 203 24.92 -6.85 -13.81
N ASP A 204 26.07 -6.69 -13.16
CA ASP A 204 27.23 -5.96 -13.74
C ASP A 204 27.66 -6.58 -15.07
N THR A 205 27.83 -7.91 -15.10
CA THR A 205 28.21 -8.65 -16.32
C THR A 205 27.17 -8.46 -17.44
N VAL A 206 25.89 -8.60 -17.11
CA VAL A 206 24.79 -8.41 -18.07
C VAL A 206 24.77 -6.98 -18.61
N LEU A 207 25.02 -5.97 -17.77
CA LEU A 207 25.07 -4.56 -18.18
C LEU A 207 26.25 -4.28 -19.11
N GLU A 208 27.42 -4.88 -18.88
CA GLU A 208 28.60 -4.73 -19.74
C GLU A 208 28.37 -5.36 -21.10
N GLU A 209 27.93 -6.62 -21.15
CA GLU A 209 27.66 -7.32 -22.42
C GLU A 209 26.60 -6.60 -23.25
N ALA A 210 25.54 -6.10 -22.57
CA ALA A 210 24.47 -5.42 -23.27
C ALA A 210 24.87 -4.02 -23.77
N LYS A 211 25.78 -3.28 -23.11
CA LYS A 211 26.34 -2.02 -23.61
C LYS A 211 27.15 -2.25 -24.89
N ASP A 212 27.92 -3.34 -24.95
CA ASP A 212 28.68 -3.68 -26.14
C ASP A 212 27.75 -4.05 -27.30
N PHE A 213 26.70 -4.78 -27.04
CA PHE A 213 25.66 -5.12 -28.03
C PHE A 213 24.95 -3.88 -28.59
N GLN A 214 24.66 -2.89 -27.72
CA GLN A 214 23.96 -1.64 -28.10
C GLN A 214 24.68 -0.86 -29.22
N ARG A 215 26.03 -0.95 -29.35
CA ARG A 215 26.82 -0.18 -30.33
C ARG A 215 26.45 -0.51 -31.78
N GLY A 216 25.94 -1.71 -32.05
CA GLY A 216 25.59 -2.18 -33.40
C GLY A 216 24.11 -2.01 -33.77
N LEU A 217 23.29 -1.48 -32.89
CA LEU A 217 21.82 -1.49 -33.07
C LEU A 217 21.24 -0.20 -33.66
N GLY A 218 20.11 -0.32 -34.33
CA GLY A 218 19.26 0.78 -34.77
C GLY A 218 18.59 1.52 -33.61
N LYS A 219 17.98 2.69 -33.89
CA LYS A 219 17.40 3.57 -32.87
C LYS A 219 16.35 2.85 -32.00
N ASN A 220 15.41 2.14 -32.62
CA ASN A 220 14.31 1.48 -31.90
C ASN A 220 14.79 0.35 -30.97
N ASP A 221 15.83 -0.39 -31.39
CA ASP A 221 16.39 -1.47 -30.58
C ASP A 221 17.26 -0.91 -29.44
N ARG A 222 17.91 0.24 -29.62
CA ARG A 222 18.59 0.97 -28.55
C ARG A 222 17.60 1.41 -27.46
N GLU A 223 16.46 1.99 -27.85
CA GLU A 223 15.40 2.39 -26.89
C GLU A 223 14.91 1.20 -26.07
N LYS A 224 14.71 0.02 -26.69
CA LYS A 224 14.35 -1.20 -25.95
C LYS A 224 15.44 -1.67 -24.98
N LEU A 225 16.70 -1.56 -25.39
CA LEU A 225 17.83 -1.90 -24.51
C LEU A 225 17.98 -0.90 -23.37
N ASP A 226 17.74 0.39 -23.57
CA ASP A 226 17.76 1.40 -22.53
C ASP A 226 16.66 1.13 -21.47
N GLU A 227 15.46 0.69 -21.89
CA GLU A 227 14.42 0.22 -21.00
C GLU A 227 14.86 -1.01 -20.18
N TYR A 228 15.54 -1.96 -20.84
CA TYR A 228 16.10 -3.15 -20.17
C TYR A 228 17.18 -2.76 -19.15
N PHE A 229 18.12 -1.88 -19.51
CA PHE A 229 19.14 -1.36 -18.59
C PHE A 229 18.53 -0.68 -17.38
N THR A 230 17.48 0.12 -17.60
CA THR A 230 16.77 0.76 -16.51
C THR A 230 16.21 -0.29 -15.54
N SER A 231 15.58 -1.35 -16.04
CA SER A 231 15.05 -2.43 -15.23
C SER A 231 16.13 -3.18 -14.44
N VAL A 232 17.28 -3.46 -15.07
CA VAL A 232 18.43 -4.11 -14.40
C VAL A 232 18.97 -3.21 -13.29
N ARG A 233 19.13 -1.91 -13.56
CA ARG A 233 19.60 -0.93 -12.57
C ARG A 233 18.68 -0.81 -11.37
N GLU A 234 17.36 -0.86 -11.56
CA GLU A 234 16.41 -0.87 -10.47
C GLU A 234 16.54 -2.10 -9.56
N VAL A 235 16.82 -3.27 -10.15
CA VAL A 235 17.08 -4.50 -9.38
C VAL A 235 18.38 -4.37 -8.58
N GLU A 236 19.45 -3.85 -9.19
CA GLU A 236 20.73 -3.59 -8.53
C GLU A 236 20.56 -2.67 -7.31
N VAL A 237 19.93 -1.51 -7.48
CA VAL A 237 19.66 -0.56 -6.37
C VAL A 237 18.90 -1.23 -5.22
N ARG A 238 17.91 -2.07 -5.54
CA ARG A 238 17.16 -2.83 -4.52
C ARG A 238 18.03 -3.87 -3.81
N MET A 239 18.94 -4.53 -4.52
CA MET A 239 19.86 -5.51 -3.93
C MET A 239 20.86 -4.84 -2.99
N VAL A 240 21.47 -3.72 -3.39
CA VAL A 240 22.38 -2.94 -2.53
C VAL A 240 21.67 -2.51 -1.24
N LYS A 241 20.48 -1.92 -1.36
CA LYS A 241 19.67 -1.55 -0.20
C LYS A 241 19.35 -2.75 0.69
N ALA A 242 19.01 -3.89 0.11
CA ALA A 242 18.71 -5.10 0.87
C ALA A 242 19.95 -5.63 1.63
N GLN A 243 21.16 -5.48 1.08
CA GLN A 243 22.41 -5.83 1.80
C GLN A 243 22.58 -4.96 3.05
N ASP A 244 22.44 -3.64 2.94
CA ASP A 244 22.56 -2.72 4.07
C ASP A 244 21.59 -3.08 5.21
N TRP A 245 20.33 -3.39 4.85
CA TRP A 245 19.31 -3.76 5.80
C TRP A 245 19.47 -5.18 6.38
N THR A 246 20.21 -6.07 5.71
CA THR A 246 20.44 -7.44 6.19
C THR A 246 21.21 -7.44 7.52
N HIS A 247 22.06 -6.46 7.76
CA HIS A 247 22.83 -6.32 9.00
C HIS A 247 22.13 -5.48 10.09
N ARG A 248 21.02 -4.81 9.79
CA ARG A 248 20.26 -4.07 10.78
C ARG A 248 19.30 -5.00 11.51
N PRO A 249 19.19 -4.95 12.86
CA PRO A 249 18.23 -5.78 13.59
C PRO A 249 16.81 -5.49 13.13
N LYS A 250 15.97 -6.51 13.15
CA LYS A 250 14.55 -6.35 12.84
C LYS A 250 13.80 -5.78 14.05
N PRO A 251 12.71 -5.01 13.83
CA PRO A 251 11.91 -4.50 14.93
C PRO A 251 11.30 -5.68 15.71
N HIS A 252 11.29 -5.55 17.03
CA HIS A 252 10.61 -6.51 17.90
C HIS A 252 9.11 -6.14 18.00
N VAL A 253 8.25 -7.13 17.89
CA VAL A 253 6.81 -7.02 18.10
C VAL A 253 6.33 -8.13 19.02
N ASP A 254 5.36 -7.85 19.88
CA ASP A 254 4.78 -8.85 20.80
C ASP A 254 3.81 -9.81 20.10
N ALA A 255 3.56 -9.61 18.80
CA ALA A 255 2.71 -10.48 18.01
C ALA A 255 3.35 -11.84 17.74
N LYS A 256 2.55 -12.89 17.84
CA LYS A 256 3.00 -14.24 17.48
C LYS A 256 3.03 -14.40 15.95
N PRO A 257 4.01 -15.18 15.42
CA PRO A 257 4.01 -15.53 14.00
C PRO A 257 2.66 -16.14 13.58
N PRO A 258 2.03 -15.63 12.51
CA PRO A 258 0.78 -16.20 12.02
C PRO A 258 1.01 -17.59 11.43
N VAL A 259 -0.03 -18.42 11.51
CA VAL A 259 -0.08 -19.71 10.83
C VAL A 259 -0.78 -19.50 9.49
N ASP A 260 -0.16 -19.95 8.41
CA ASP A 260 -0.75 -19.82 7.08
C ASP A 260 -2.02 -20.68 6.94
N ILE A 261 -3.06 -20.07 6.39
CA ILE A 261 -4.30 -20.75 6.05
C ILE A 261 -4.15 -21.29 4.62
N ALA A 262 -4.09 -22.60 4.49
CA ALA A 262 -3.84 -23.28 3.20
C ALA A 262 -5.01 -23.10 2.22
N SER A 263 -6.24 -23.11 2.72
CA SER A 263 -7.45 -23.03 1.90
C SER A 263 -7.67 -21.60 1.39
N VAL A 264 -7.61 -21.42 0.07
CA VAL A 264 -7.82 -20.09 -0.58
C VAL A 264 -9.27 -19.61 -0.47
N VAL A 265 -10.24 -20.51 -0.22
CA VAL A 265 -11.65 -20.16 -0.08
C VAL A 265 -11.99 -19.58 1.30
N GLU A 266 -11.08 -19.68 2.27
CA GLU A 266 -11.18 -19.03 3.58
C GLU A 266 -10.79 -17.55 3.50
N VAL A 267 -11.40 -16.81 2.56
CA VAL A 267 -11.04 -15.44 2.20
C VAL A 267 -11.01 -14.50 3.41
N PRO A 268 -12.06 -14.40 4.26
CA PRO A 268 -12.05 -13.45 5.37
C PRO A 268 -10.92 -13.71 6.37
N ALA A 269 -10.65 -14.97 6.69
CA ALA A 269 -9.61 -15.33 7.65
C ALA A 269 -8.21 -15.02 7.11
N ARG A 270 -7.95 -15.32 5.83
CA ARG A 270 -6.68 -15.00 5.15
C ARG A 270 -6.44 -13.49 5.08
N VAL A 271 -7.48 -12.73 4.74
CA VAL A 271 -7.38 -11.26 4.63
C VAL A 271 -7.12 -10.63 6.00
N ARG A 272 -7.73 -11.11 7.09
CA ARG A 272 -7.46 -10.62 8.45
C ARG A 272 -6.00 -10.77 8.85
N LEU A 273 -5.37 -11.92 8.53
CA LEU A 273 -3.94 -12.11 8.78
C LEU A 273 -3.08 -11.08 8.02
N MET A 274 -3.46 -10.74 6.78
CA MET A 274 -2.75 -9.70 6.00
C MET A 274 -3.00 -8.31 6.57
N ILE A 275 -4.20 -7.99 7.02
CA ILE A 275 -4.55 -6.72 7.69
C ILE A 275 -3.67 -6.52 8.95
N ASP A 276 -3.51 -7.55 9.77
CA ASP A 276 -2.65 -7.50 10.96
C ASP A 276 -1.20 -7.18 10.58
N LEU A 277 -0.71 -7.81 9.52
CA LEU A 277 0.66 -7.58 9.04
C LEU A 277 0.84 -6.20 8.40
N MET A 278 -0.15 -5.70 7.66
CA MET A 278 -0.13 -4.33 7.11
C MET A 278 -0.03 -3.30 8.23
N GLN A 279 -0.84 -3.44 9.29
CA GLN A 279 -0.79 -2.54 10.45
C GLN A 279 0.58 -2.59 11.13
N LEU A 280 1.11 -3.80 11.43
CA LEU A 280 2.43 -3.96 12.06
C LEU A 280 3.57 -3.41 11.19
N ALA A 281 3.51 -3.61 9.87
CA ALA A 281 4.51 -3.11 8.94
C ALA A 281 4.60 -1.58 8.94
N LEU A 282 3.46 -0.90 8.99
CA LEU A 282 3.40 0.57 9.06
C LEU A 282 3.77 1.09 10.44
N GLN A 283 3.32 0.44 11.52
CA GLN A 283 3.61 0.82 12.90
C GLN A 283 5.12 0.77 13.20
N THR A 284 5.81 -0.21 12.63
CA THR A 284 7.26 -0.39 12.82
C THR A 284 8.12 0.35 11.79
N ASP A 285 7.49 1.11 10.89
CA ASP A 285 8.13 1.74 9.72
C ASP A 285 8.99 0.75 8.90
N SER A 286 8.59 -0.53 8.88
CA SER A 286 9.25 -1.56 8.06
C SER A 286 9.08 -1.29 6.57
N THR A 287 7.97 -0.67 6.19
CA THR A 287 7.67 -0.07 4.89
C THR A 287 6.70 1.10 5.05
N ARG A 288 6.61 1.96 4.03
CA ARG A 288 5.61 3.04 3.95
C ARG A 288 4.59 2.84 2.85
N TYR A 289 4.81 1.87 1.96
CA TYR A 289 3.95 1.62 0.81
C TYR A 289 3.56 0.14 0.76
N ILE A 290 2.25 -0.10 0.69
CA ILE A 290 1.69 -1.45 0.62
C ILE A 290 0.69 -1.50 -0.52
N THR A 291 0.78 -2.55 -1.35
CA THR A 291 -0.25 -2.90 -2.32
C THR A 291 -0.83 -4.25 -1.94
N PHE A 292 -2.13 -4.38 -1.97
CA PHE A 292 -2.83 -5.62 -1.62
C PHE A 292 -3.88 -5.98 -2.68
N ALA A 293 -3.63 -7.06 -3.41
CA ALA A 293 -4.59 -7.61 -4.35
C ALA A 293 -5.56 -8.56 -3.62
N LEU A 294 -6.79 -8.13 -3.44
CA LEU A 294 -7.89 -8.96 -2.98
C LEU A 294 -8.47 -9.71 -4.19
N ASN A 295 -7.83 -10.83 -4.52
CA ASN A 295 -8.15 -11.58 -5.72
C ASN A 295 -9.49 -12.31 -5.60
N GLY A 296 -10.31 -12.17 -6.62
CA GLY A 296 -11.50 -12.98 -6.79
C GLY A 296 -11.17 -14.44 -7.08
N LEU A 297 -12.10 -15.32 -6.75
CA LEU A 297 -11.93 -16.78 -6.87
C LEU A 297 -12.92 -17.38 -7.86
N ASN A 298 -12.47 -18.36 -8.62
CA ASN A 298 -13.31 -19.31 -9.36
C ASN A 298 -13.73 -20.48 -8.44
N ALA A 299 -14.22 -20.14 -7.26
CA ALA A 299 -14.63 -21.08 -6.22
C ALA A 299 -15.61 -20.40 -5.26
N VAL A 300 -16.35 -21.20 -4.51
CA VAL A 300 -17.26 -20.72 -3.48
C VAL A 300 -16.46 -20.29 -2.25
N PRO A 301 -16.44 -18.99 -1.88
CA PRO A 301 -15.77 -18.56 -0.68
C PRO A 301 -16.50 -19.04 0.58
N ILE A 302 -15.76 -19.34 1.65
CA ILE A 302 -16.37 -19.71 2.93
C ILE A 302 -16.89 -18.43 3.61
N ILE A 303 -18.08 -18.03 3.22
CA ILE A 303 -18.82 -16.90 3.76
C ILE A 303 -20.27 -17.37 3.99
N PRO A 304 -20.84 -17.23 5.20
CA PRO A 304 -22.23 -17.62 5.46
C PRO A 304 -23.21 -16.96 4.50
N GLY A 305 -24.07 -17.75 3.87
CA GLY A 305 -25.07 -17.27 2.91
C GLY A 305 -24.56 -17.19 1.45
N VAL A 306 -23.35 -17.68 1.18
CA VAL A 306 -22.80 -17.79 -0.17
C VAL A 306 -22.68 -19.26 -0.55
N SER A 307 -23.26 -19.63 -1.68
CA SER A 307 -23.27 -21.01 -2.23
C SER A 307 -22.71 -21.10 -3.63
N SER A 308 -22.50 -19.97 -4.28
CA SER A 308 -22.05 -19.89 -5.66
C SER A 308 -20.61 -19.39 -5.77
N ASP A 309 -19.95 -19.77 -6.85
CA ASP A 309 -18.61 -19.30 -7.21
C ASP A 309 -18.56 -17.78 -7.29
N TRP A 310 -17.56 -17.14 -6.63
CA TRP A 310 -17.48 -15.68 -6.56
C TRP A 310 -17.34 -15.02 -7.92
N HIS A 311 -16.51 -15.57 -8.83
CA HIS A 311 -16.37 -15.03 -10.17
C HIS A 311 -17.70 -15.13 -10.96
N ASN A 312 -18.42 -16.25 -10.82
CA ASN A 312 -19.75 -16.40 -11.42
C ASN A 312 -20.77 -15.40 -10.85
N LEU A 313 -20.70 -15.10 -9.55
CA LEU A 313 -21.54 -14.06 -8.93
C LEU A 313 -21.23 -12.67 -9.49
N SER A 314 -19.97 -12.34 -9.76
CA SER A 314 -19.59 -11.06 -10.35
C SER A 314 -20.19 -10.87 -11.76
N HIS A 315 -20.44 -11.98 -12.48
CA HIS A 315 -21.17 -12.01 -13.75
C HIS A 315 -22.68 -12.23 -13.54
N HIS A 316 -23.27 -11.40 -12.68
CA HIS A 316 -24.66 -11.56 -12.21
C HIS A 316 -25.73 -11.43 -13.30
N GLY A 317 -25.49 -10.71 -14.41
CA GLY A 317 -26.49 -10.54 -15.49
C GLY A 317 -27.83 -9.97 -15.02
N GLN A 318 -27.83 -9.22 -13.91
CA GLN A 318 -29.00 -8.67 -13.19
C GLN A 318 -29.90 -9.76 -12.56
N ASP A 319 -29.41 -10.99 -12.40
CA ASP A 319 -30.12 -12.04 -11.65
C ASP A 319 -30.21 -11.66 -10.16
N PRO A 320 -31.44 -11.54 -9.60
CA PRO A 320 -31.60 -11.13 -8.20
C PRO A 320 -30.99 -12.09 -7.18
N ALA A 321 -30.96 -13.39 -7.48
CA ALA A 321 -30.38 -14.40 -6.59
C ALA A 321 -28.84 -14.25 -6.56
N LYS A 322 -28.21 -14.10 -7.71
CA LYS A 322 -26.76 -13.81 -7.79
C LYS A 322 -26.40 -12.50 -7.11
N LEU A 323 -27.18 -11.44 -7.33
CA LEU A 323 -26.97 -10.14 -6.69
C LEU A 323 -27.10 -10.22 -5.17
N ALA A 324 -28.01 -11.05 -4.65
CA ALA A 324 -28.16 -11.25 -3.20
C ALA A 324 -26.91 -11.92 -2.60
N GLU A 325 -26.40 -12.99 -3.20
CA GLU A 325 -25.15 -13.65 -2.74
C GLU A 325 -23.91 -12.76 -2.95
N LEU A 326 -23.79 -12.08 -4.10
CA LEU A 326 -22.71 -11.14 -4.37
C LEU A 326 -22.64 -10.02 -3.32
N LYS A 327 -23.80 -9.47 -2.94
CA LYS A 327 -23.91 -8.47 -1.88
C LYS A 327 -23.31 -8.99 -0.56
N VAL A 328 -23.49 -10.25 -0.22
CA VAL A 328 -22.91 -10.83 1.01
C VAL A 328 -21.38 -10.87 0.92
N VAL A 329 -20.83 -11.30 -0.22
CA VAL A 329 -19.38 -11.33 -0.46
C VAL A 329 -18.78 -9.92 -0.37
N GLU A 330 -19.41 -8.95 -1.01
CA GLU A 330 -18.90 -7.57 -1.07
C GLU A 330 -19.08 -6.83 0.25
N LEU A 331 -20.15 -7.10 1.02
CA LEU A 331 -20.29 -6.61 2.41
C LEU A 331 -19.14 -7.13 3.29
N GLN A 332 -18.79 -8.42 3.17
CA GLN A 332 -17.65 -8.96 3.92
C GLN A 332 -16.33 -8.25 3.56
N GLN A 333 -16.14 -7.84 2.31
CA GLN A 333 -14.96 -7.05 1.93
C GLN A 333 -14.97 -5.65 2.57
N MET A 334 -16.14 -5.00 2.62
CA MET A 334 -16.29 -3.70 3.26
C MET A 334 -16.07 -3.79 4.79
N GLU A 335 -16.53 -4.86 5.43
CA GLU A 335 -16.25 -5.13 6.84
C GLU A 335 -14.74 -5.30 7.10
N LEU A 336 -14.04 -6.08 6.26
CA LEU A 336 -12.59 -6.25 6.34
C LEU A 336 -11.85 -4.92 6.11
N PHE A 337 -12.32 -4.09 5.19
CA PHE A 337 -11.81 -2.73 5.03
C PHE A 337 -12.02 -1.89 6.29
N GLY A 338 -13.19 -1.97 6.91
CA GLY A 338 -13.49 -1.34 8.20
C GLY A 338 -12.56 -1.84 9.33
N GLU A 339 -12.25 -3.14 9.39
CA GLU A 339 -11.28 -3.70 10.34
C GLU A 339 -9.88 -3.10 10.16
N LEU A 340 -9.43 -2.89 8.92
CA LEU A 340 -8.16 -2.20 8.63
C LEU A 340 -8.21 -0.75 9.13
N LEU A 341 -9.27 0.00 8.83
CA LEU A 341 -9.43 1.38 9.30
C LEU A 341 -9.42 1.45 10.83
N ALA A 342 -10.12 0.52 11.51
CA ALA A 342 -10.12 0.41 12.96
C ALA A 342 -8.70 0.27 13.54
N LYS A 343 -7.90 -0.64 12.98
CA LYS A 343 -6.54 -0.88 13.42
C LYS A 343 -5.65 0.34 13.21
N LEU A 344 -5.72 0.98 12.04
CA LEU A 344 -4.93 2.18 11.74
C LEU A 344 -5.34 3.37 12.63
N LYS A 345 -6.65 3.57 12.85
CA LYS A 345 -7.17 4.63 13.72
C LYS A 345 -6.89 4.36 15.21
N GLY A 346 -6.88 3.09 15.60
CA GLY A 346 -6.54 2.66 16.97
C GLY A 346 -5.05 2.76 17.31
N THR A 347 -4.17 2.81 16.32
CA THR A 347 -2.71 2.88 16.51
C THR A 347 -2.27 4.33 16.62
N ARG A 348 -1.78 4.73 17.81
CA ARG A 348 -1.33 6.11 18.09
C ARG A 348 0.09 6.35 17.57
N GLU A 349 0.30 7.55 17.05
CA GLU A 349 1.59 8.12 16.68
C GLU A 349 1.72 9.54 17.26
N GLU A 350 2.91 10.14 17.15
CA GLU A 350 3.10 11.53 17.56
C GLU A 350 2.18 12.47 16.77
N GLY A 351 1.28 13.14 17.48
CA GLY A 351 0.33 14.11 16.92
C GLY A 351 -0.87 13.52 16.15
N GLY A 352 -1.22 12.23 16.35
CA GLY A 352 -2.40 11.64 15.71
C GLY A 352 -2.43 10.13 15.75
N THR A 353 -2.94 9.53 14.68
CA THR A 353 -3.03 8.08 14.50
C THR A 353 -2.32 7.66 13.20
N LEU A 354 -2.09 6.35 13.04
CA LEU A 354 -1.58 5.82 11.77
C LEU A 354 -2.51 6.18 10.60
N LEU A 355 -3.84 6.21 10.80
CA LEU A 355 -4.80 6.54 9.76
C LEU A 355 -4.64 7.99 9.28
N ASP A 356 -4.41 8.93 10.18
CA ASP A 356 -4.25 10.35 9.81
C ASP A 356 -3.09 10.58 8.83
N ARG A 357 -2.13 9.67 8.80
CA ARG A 357 -0.91 9.76 7.99
C ARG A 357 -0.77 8.67 6.93
N THR A 358 -1.75 7.79 6.83
CA THR A 358 -1.79 6.72 5.86
C THR A 358 -2.94 6.94 4.89
N ILE A 359 -2.61 7.14 3.62
CA ILE A 359 -3.60 7.13 2.54
C ILE A 359 -4.02 5.68 2.33
N VAL A 360 -5.29 5.37 2.50
CA VAL A 360 -5.83 4.03 2.26
C VAL A 360 -6.82 4.10 1.11
N MET A 361 -6.43 3.60 -0.06
CA MET A 361 -7.32 3.47 -1.22
C MET A 361 -7.84 2.04 -1.31
N PHE A 362 -9.16 1.90 -1.35
CA PHE A 362 -9.87 0.66 -1.61
C PHE A 362 -10.74 0.84 -2.85
N GLY A 363 -10.69 -0.11 -3.78
CA GLY A 363 -11.49 -0.01 -4.98
C GLY A 363 -11.29 -1.16 -5.95
N SER A 364 -11.77 -0.97 -7.19
CA SER A 364 -11.63 -1.96 -8.25
C SER A 364 -11.27 -1.32 -9.59
N ASN A 365 -10.55 -2.08 -10.40
CA ASN A 365 -10.32 -1.79 -11.81
C ASN A 365 -11.56 -2.02 -12.68
N LEU A 366 -12.65 -2.54 -12.12
CA LEU A 366 -13.92 -2.79 -12.80
C LEU A 366 -14.99 -1.89 -12.19
N GLY A 367 -15.59 -1.04 -13.01
CA GLY A 367 -16.80 -0.30 -12.64
C GLY A 367 -18.05 -1.16 -12.71
N ASN A 368 -18.04 -2.16 -13.60
CA ASN A 368 -19.07 -3.19 -13.65
C ASN A 368 -18.46 -4.51 -14.14
N ALA A 369 -18.31 -5.46 -13.24
CA ALA A 369 -17.73 -6.77 -13.55
C ALA A 369 -18.62 -7.58 -14.50
N SER A 370 -19.95 -7.50 -14.37
CA SER A 370 -20.90 -8.27 -15.19
C SER A 370 -20.84 -7.91 -16.68
N SER A 371 -20.53 -6.65 -17.00
CA SER A 371 -20.33 -6.18 -18.37
C SER A 371 -18.87 -6.02 -18.77
N HIS A 372 -17.92 -6.34 -17.88
CA HIS A 372 -16.49 -6.09 -18.07
C HIS A 372 -16.14 -4.60 -18.30
N ASP A 373 -16.94 -3.70 -17.77
CA ASP A 373 -16.72 -2.26 -17.94
C ASP A 373 -15.66 -1.75 -16.95
N ASN A 374 -14.65 -1.06 -17.46
CA ASN A 374 -13.57 -0.46 -16.68
C ASN A 374 -13.79 1.04 -16.40
N LYS A 375 -14.97 1.59 -16.71
CA LYS A 375 -15.34 2.97 -16.43
C LYS A 375 -16.05 3.09 -15.09
N ASN A 376 -16.12 4.31 -14.57
CA ASN A 376 -16.83 4.59 -13.32
C ASN A 376 -16.39 3.64 -12.19
N MET A 377 -15.08 3.53 -12.00
CA MET A 377 -14.48 2.62 -11.02
C MET A 377 -14.94 2.94 -9.59
N PRO A 378 -15.30 1.92 -8.78
CA PRO A 378 -15.64 2.12 -7.37
C PRO A 378 -14.38 2.39 -6.57
N ILE A 379 -14.22 3.62 -6.09
CA ILE A 379 -13.04 4.06 -5.33
C ILE A 379 -13.48 4.69 -4.01
N VAL A 380 -12.88 4.21 -2.92
CA VAL A 380 -12.98 4.79 -1.58
C VAL A 380 -11.58 5.12 -1.10
N VAL A 381 -11.37 6.34 -0.61
CA VAL A 381 -10.09 6.75 -0.03
C VAL A 381 -10.31 7.18 1.41
N ALA A 382 -9.51 6.64 2.33
CA ALA A 382 -9.56 7.00 3.74
C ALA A 382 -8.22 7.54 4.24
N GLY A 383 -8.25 8.36 5.28
CA GLY A 383 -7.08 8.84 6.01
C GLY A 383 -6.16 9.78 5.22
N GLY A 384 -4.86 9.71 5.49
CA GLY A 384 -3.83 10.49 4.80
C GLY A 384 -3.88 11.99 5.04
N GLY A 385 -4.78 12.50 5.91
CA GLY A 385 -4.92 13.93 6.21
C GLY A 385 -5.59 14.73 5.09
N PHE A 386 -6.49 14.10 4.35
CA PHE A 386 -7.42 14.78 3.43
C PHE A 386 -8.71 15.15 4.13
N ARG A 387 -9.45 16.11 3.56
CA ARG A 387 -10.81 16.46 3.99
C ARG A 387 -11.80 15.41 3.49
N HIS A 388 -12.26 14.58 4.40
CA HIS A 388 -13.17 13.48 4.13
C HIS A 388 -14.63 13.79 4.47
N GLY A 389 -15.47 12.75 4.55
CA GLY A 389 -16.88 12.83 4.88
C GLY A 389 -17.77 13.23 3.71
N GLN A 390 -17.36 12.92 2.47
CA GLN A 390 -18.06 13.37 1.27
C GLN A 390 -18.09 12.31 0.17
N HIS A 391 -19.05 12.43 -0.74
CA HIS A 391 -19.11 11.73 -2.02
C HIS A 391 -18.76 12.70 -3.15
N LEU A 392 -17.66 12.49 -3.83
CA LEU A 392 -17.25 13.23 -5.02
C LEU A 392 -17.70 12.47 -6.25
N ALA A 393 -18.78 12.96 -6.86
CA ALA A 393 -19.38 12.37 -8.05
C ALA A 393 -18.98 13.18 -9.28
N PHE A 394 -18.49 12.49 -10.31
CA PHE A 394 -18.12 13.06 -11.61
C PHE A 394 -19.04 12.52 -12.69
N ASP A 395 -19.06 13.18 -13.84
CA ASP A 395 -19.85 12.75 -14.99
C ASP A 395 -19.44 11.33 -15.42
N PRO A 396 -20.33 10.32 -15.34
CA PRO A 396 -20.01 8.94 -15.69
C PRO A 396 -19.70 8.74 -17.17
N MET A 397 -20.01 9.71 -18.03
CA MET A 397 -19.71 9.68 -19.46
C MET A 397 -18.39 10.39 -19.80
N LYS A 398 -17.91 11.27 -18.91
CA LYS A 398 -16.67 12.04 -19.07
C LYS A 398 -15.80 11.88 -17.82
N ASN A 399 -15.41 10.65 -17.54
CA ASN A 399 -14.66 10.34 -16.34
C ASN A 399 -13.30 11.07 -16.35
N PRO A 400 -12.98 11.85 -15.31
CA PRO A 400 -11.61 12.29 -15.11
C PRO A 400 -10.69 11.08 -14.83
N PRO A 401 -9.41 11.17 -15.24
CA PRO A 401 -8.45 10.09 -15.00
C PRO A 401 -8.30 9.77 -13.51
N LEU A 402 -8.40 8.49 -13.14
CA LEU A 402 -8.07 8.02 -11.79
C LEU A 402 -6.63 8.40 -11.42
N ALA A 403 -5.73 8.48 -12.40
CA ALA A 403 -4.35 8.94 -12.21
C ALA A 403 -4.25 10.38 -11.67
N ASN A 404 -5.29 11.22 -11.79
CA ASN A 404 -5.34 12.53 -11.15
C ASN A 404 -5.39 12.41 -9.62
N LEU A 405 -6.07 11.38 -9.10
CA LEU A 405 -6.07 11.06 -7.66
C LEU A 405 -4.68 10.57 -7.22
N TYR A 406 -4.00 9.79 -8.05
CA TYR A 406 -2.63 9.34 -7.77
C TYR A 406 -1.63 10.50 -7.69
N MET A 407 -1.82 11.55 -8.51
CA MET A 407 -1.03 12.78 -8.40
C MET A 407 -1.19 13.45 -7.03
N GLN A 408 -2.42 13.50 -6.48
CA GLN A 408 -2.66 14.06 -5.15
C GLN A 408 -2.03 13.18 -4.06
N PHE A 409 -2.06 11.85 -4.21
CA PHE A 409 -1.39 10.94 -3.28
C PHE A 409 0.13 11.18 -3.29
N LEU A 410 0.76 11.23 -4.45
CA LEU A 410 2.20 11.46 -4.58
C LEU A 410 2.61 12.80 -3.95
N ARG A 411 1.87 13.88 -4.24
CA ARG A 411 2.12 15.19 -3.63
C ARG A 411 1.91 15.16 -2.12
N ARG A 412 0.87 14.49 -1.65
CA ARG A 412 0.62 14.32 -0.22
C ARG A 412 1.73 13.53 0.47
N LEU A 413 2.31 12.53 -0.17
CA LEU A 413 3.47 11.78 0.32
C LEU A 413 4.75 12.62 0.36
N GLY A 414 4.79 13.76 -0.34
CA GLY A 414 5.92 14.69 -0.40
C GLY A 414 6.71 14.66 -1.71
N ALA A 415 6.21 13.95 -2.74
CA ALA A 415 6.87 13.92 -4.04
C ALA A 415 6.54 15.21 -4.83
N ASP A 416 7.59 15.89 -5.31
CA ASP A 416 7.45 17.00 -6.26
C ASP A 416 7.32 16.43 -7.68
N VAL A 417 6.07 16.30 -8.13
CA VAL A 417 5.74 15.68 -9.41
C VAL A 417 4.66 16.46 -10.16
N ASN A 418 4.78 16.50 -11.48
CA ASN A 418 3.87 17.19 -12.38
C ASN A 418 3.01 16.25 -13.22
N ALA A 419 3.39 14.97 -13.35
CA ALA A 419 2.66 13.96 -14.09
C ALA A 419 2.88 12.55 -13.52
N PHE A 420 1.86 11.70 -13.67
CA PHE A 420 1.93 10.27 -13.41
C PHE A 420 0.93 9.52 -14.31
N GLY A 421 1.39 8.52 -15.06
CA GLY A 421 0.53 7.74 -15.95
C GLY A 421 -0.30 8.65 -16.88
N SER A 422 -1.59 8.40 -16.95
CA SER A 422 -2.55 9.17 -17.76
C SER A 422 -3.10 10.43 -17.08
N SER A 423 -2.43 10.95 -16.02
CA SER A 423 -2.92 12.13 -15.30
C SER A 423 -2.95 13.40 -16.18
N THR A 424 -4.01 14.19 -16.01
CA THR A 424 -4.21 15.51 -16.65
C THR A 424 -4.25 16.66 -15.63
N GLY A 425 -4.09 16.35 -14.34
CA GLY A 425 -4.17 17.32 -13.26
C GLY A 425 -4.43 16.64 -11.91
N THR A 426 -5.33 17.20 -11.13
CA THR A 426 -5.79 16.69 -9.82
C THR A 426 -7.31 16.55 -9.80
N ILE A 427 -7.85 15.91 -8.77
CA ILE A 427 -9.29 15.76 -8.54
C ILE A 427 -9.81 16.99 -7.77
N PRO A 428 -10.73 17.79 -8.36
CA PRO A 428 -11.33 18.93 -7.66
C PRO A 428 -12.11 18.50 -6.43
N GLY A 429 -12.05 19.30 -5.36
CA GLY A 429 -12.80 19.05 -4.12
C GLY A 429 -12.20 17.98 -3.20
N PHE A 430 -11.11 17.36 -3.58
CA PHE A 430 -10.35 16.44 -2.72
C PHE A 430 -9.08 17.13 -2.20
N ASP A 431 -9.27 17.97 -1.17
CA ASP A 431 -8.25 18.84 -0.62
C ASP A 431 -7.66 18.26 0.68
N LEU A 432 -6.55 18.83 1.13
CA LEU A 432 -5.98 18.56 2.45
C LEU A 432 -6.83 19.18 3.57
N ALA A 433 -6.83 18.51 4.73
CA ALA A 433 -7.55 18.94 5.94
C ALA A 433 -6.90 20.17 6.59
#